data_179ab6cc0ee3f39c97d6b85c2f81dc72
#
_entry.id   179ab6cc0ee3f39c97d6b85c2f81dc72
#
_cell.length_a   1.000
_cell.length_b   1.000
_cell.length_c   1.000
_cell.angle_alpha   90.00
_cell.angle_beta   90.00
_cell.angle_gamma   90.00
#
_symmetry.space_group_name_H-M   'P 1'
#
loop_
_entity.id
_entity.type
_entity.pdbx_description
1 polymer ?
#
loop_
_entity_poly.entity_id
_entity_poly.type
_entity_poly.pdbx_seq_one_letter_code
_entity_poly.pdbx_strand_id
1 'polypeptide(L)'
;MFRTACTSQERAKSLLSNDKLSDVKFVVPLSLHESTTEKSRMVIPAHRFLLAIASPVFYVMFCGILAERNNYIDLPDCDYQGMMEFLRYIYTEEVGFNGDNILQLLYLAEKYMIPSLTNRCILFLREHLDSSNIFCVLKHSKLIENKSLWRSCWKFIDKEAKDVLESSEFFEMDRSDLIELVKRNTLNVKEIELFTAINKWAANQCEKLGLDTVERRKILGDDIIDNLRFPVMEENEFNVVKSTNLLTKEETQEVLNNFADSRWPIRFLRHKRQYDPSSQRRTLYHRGQILDIFD
;
A
#
# COMPACT_ATOMS: atom_id res chain seq x y z
N MET A 1 -22.09 5.43 39.00
CA MET A 1 -21.22 5.11 40.15
C MET A 1 -19.90 4.63 39.56
N PHE A 2 -18.82 5.42 39.66
CA PHE A 2 -17.49 4.98 39.20
C PHE A 2 -17.07 3.83 40.12
N ARG A 3 -16.96 2.60 39.55
CA ARG A 3 -16.21 1.54 40.22
C ARG A 3 -14.80 2.08 40.46
N THR A 4 -14.24 1.89 41.64
CA THR A 4 -12.85 2.22 41.93
C THR A 4 -11.94 1.40 41.00
N ALA A 5 -11.66 1.97 39.84
CA ALA A 5 -10.67 1.41 38.90
C ALA A 5 -9.29 1.47 39.58
N CYS A 6 -8.59 0.36 39.60
CA CYS A 6 -7.32 0.25 40.34
C CYS A 6 -6.18 0.96 39.64
N THR A 7 -6.20 1.05 38.29
CA THR A 7 -5.13 1.65 37.48
C THR A 7 -5.57 2.90 36.72
N SER A 8 -4.61 3.72 36.29
CA SER A 8 -4.89 4.89 35.43
C SER A 8 -5.49 4.47 34.09
N GLN A 9 -5.02 3.34 33.54
CA GLN A 9 -5.49 2.78 32.29
C GLN A 9 -6.96 2.32 32.38
N GLU A 10 -7.36 1.65 33.45
CA GLU A 10 -8.76 1.26 33.69
C GLU A 10 -9.67 2.47 33.82
N ARG A 11 -9.19 3.56 34.47
CA ARG A 11 -9.93 4.81 34.56
C ARG A 11 -10.11 5.45 33.18
N ALA A 12 -9.05 5.55 32.37
CA ALA A 12 -9.12 6.07 31.01
C ALA A 12 -10.04 5.22 30.13
N LYS A 13 -9.94 3.87 30.22
CA LYS A 13 -10.84 2.94 29.51
C LYS A 13 -12.32 3.17 29.84
N SER A 14 -12.65 3.52 31.08
CA SER A 14 -14.02 3.80 31.48
C SER A 14 -14.62 5.08 30.87
N LEU A 15 -13.77 5.94 30.31
CA LEU A 15 -14.17 7.16 29.59
C LEU A 15 -14.41 6.93 28.10
N LEU A 16 -13.90 5.84 27.55
CA LEU A 16 -14.10 5.52 26.12
C LEU A 16 -15.59 5.34 25.82
N SER A 17 -16.10 6.04 24.80
CA SER A 17 -17.53 6.06 24.42
C SER A 17 -18.48 6.47 25.54
N ASN A 18 -18.00 7.20 26.53
CA ASN A 18 -18.79 7.65 27.66
C ASN A 18 -19.07 9.16 27.57
N ASP A 19 -20.34 9.54 27.55
CA ASP A 19 -20.75 10.96 27.51
C ASP A 19 -20.38 11.74 28.80
N LYS A 20 -20.09 11.00 29.89
CA LYS A 20 -19.70 11.64 31.16
C LYS A 20 -18.32 12.28 31.02
N LEU A 21 -18.27 13.56 31.32
CA LEU A 21 -17.09 14.41 31.23
C LEU A 21 -16.61 14.64 29.77
N SER A 22 -17.34 14.16 28.75
CA SER A 22 -17.01 14.46 27.36
C SER A 22 -17.26 15.95 27.09
N ASP A 23 -16.31 16.56 26.39
CA ASP A 23 -16.32 17.98 26.01
C ASP A 23 -16.16 18.18 24.50
N VAL A 24 -16.08 17.08 23.75
CA VAL A 24 -16.06 17.03 22.29
C VAL A 24 -16.76 15.76 21.77
N LYS A 25 -17.36 15.84 20.59
CA LYS A 25 -18.04 14.74 19.90
C LYS A 25 -17.58 14.69 18.47
N PHE A 26 -17.09 13.55 18.04
CA PHE A 26 -16.76 13.30 16.63
C PHE A 26 -18.00 12.78 15.91
N VAL A 27 -18.26 13.33 14.74
CA VAL A 27 -19.34 12.89 13.84
C VAL A 27 -18.70 12.19 12.65
N VAL A 28 -18.90 10.89 12.54
CA VAL A 28 -18.27 10.04 11.53
C VAL A 28 -19.32 9.27 10.74
N PRO A 29 -19.10 8.93 9.47
CA PRO A 29 -19.96 7.97 8.75
C PRO A 29 -19.89 6.60 9.42
N LEU A 30 -21.00 5.84 9.32
CA LEU A 30 -21.04 4.46 9.81
C LEU A 30 -20.05 3.57 9.02
N SER A 31 -19.99 3.77 7.70
CA SER A 31 -19.06 3.10 6.77
C SER A 31 -18.63 4.07 5.67
N LEU A 32 -17.39 3.92 5.18
CA LEU A 32 -16.87 4.68 4.03
C LEU A 32 -17.32 4.09 2.68
N HIS A 33 -17.73 2.82 2.66
CA HIS A 33 -18.06 2.05 1.45
C HIS A 33 -19.54 2.10 1.04
N GLU A 34 -20.42 2.63 1.88
CA GLU A 34 -21.83 2.75 1.55
C GLU A 34 -22.09 3.93 0.61
N SER A 35 -22.57 3.61 -0.61
CA SER A 35 -22.94 4.57 -1.66
C SER A 35 -24.35 5.17 -1.50
N THR A 36 -24.99 5.01 -0.34
CA THR A 36 -26.33 5.53 -0.08
C THR A 36 -26.32 7.05 0.14
N THR A 37 -27.30 7.72 -0.43
CA THR A 37 -27.50 9.18 -0.41
C THR A 37 -27.72 9.78 0.99
N GLU A 38 -28.00 8.97 1.99
CA GLU A 38 -28.01 9.33 3.40
C GLU A 38 -27.03 8.43 4.16
N LYS A 39 -25.76 8.84 4.24
CA LYS A 39 -24.79 8.17 5.10
C LYS A 39 -25.24 8.28 6.55
N SER A 40 -25.58 7.16 7.17
CA SER A 40 -25.85 7.12 8.61
C SER A 40 -24.62 7.65 9.36
N ARG A 41 -24.81 8.71 10.14
CA ARG A 41 -23.74 9.34 10.91
C ARG A 41 -23.78 8.88 12.34
N MET A 42 -22.65 8.57 12.89
CA MET A 42 -22.47 8.16 14.27
C MET A 42 -21.76 9.26 15.05
N VAL A 43 -22.17 9.42 16.31
CA VAL A 43 -21.58 10.41 17.22
C VAL A 43 -20.78 9.68 18.29
N ILE A 44 -19.51 10.02 18.40
CA ILE A 44 -18.57 9.41 19.36
C ILE A 44 -18.15 10.49 20.36
N PRO A 45 -18.55 10.36 21.65
CA PRO A 45 -18.08 11.27 22.69
C PRO A 45 -16.61 11.05 22.99
N ALA A 46 -15.87 12.14 23.21
CA ALA A 46 -14.45 12.12 23.51
C ALA A 46 -14.03 13.25 24.46
N HIS A 47 -12.76 13.31 24.86
CA HIS A 47 -12.24 14.20 25.88
C HIS A 47 -11.03 14.95 25.34
N ARG A 48 -11.18 16.26 25.12
CA ARG A 48 -10.14 17.15 24.54
C ARG A 48 -8.80 17.00 25.26
N PHE A 49 -8.81 16.91 26.57
CA PHE A 49 -7.60 16.79 27.37
C PHE A 49 -6.83 15.51 27.03
N LEU A 50 -7.49 14.35 26.98
CA LEU A 50 -6.85 13.07 26.64
C LEU A 50 -6.31 13.07 25.23
N LEU A 51 -7.06 13.63 24.28
CA LEU A 51 -6.65 13.74 22.89
C LEU A 51 -5.44 14.68 22.74
N ALA A 52 -5.46 15.83 23.40
CA ALA A 52 -4.40 16.83 23.32
C ALA A 52 -3.06 16.35 23.89
N ILE A 53 -3.08 15.56 24.96
CA ILE A 53 -1.83 14.99 25.53
C ILE A 53 -1.29 13.82 24.68
N ALA A 54 -2.14 13.15 23.89
CA ALA A 54 -1.74 12.02 23.05
C ALA A 54 -1.23 12.44 21.68
N SER A 55 -1.63 13.61 21.17
CA SER A 55 -1.38 14.02 19.79
C SER A 55 -1.08 15.51 19.70
N PRO A 56 0.04 15.90 19.04
CA PRO A 56 0.34 17.31 18.79
C PRO A 56 -0.70 17.97 17.87
N VAL A 57 -1.32 17.22 16.97
CA VAL A 57 -2.38 17.71 16.09
C VAL A 57 -3.63 18.05 16.93
N PHE A 58 -4.07 17.16 17.80
CA PHE A 58 -5.17 17.45 18.71
C PHE A 58 -4.83 18.56 19.72
N TYR A 59 -3.57 18.64 20.15
CA TYR A 59 -3.15 19.75 20.98
C TYR A 59 -3.36 21.10 20.28
N VAL A 60 -2.91 21.23 19.03
CA VAL A 60 -3.10 22.47 18.24
C VAL A 60 -4.59 22.69 17.96
N MET A 61 -5.35 21.64 17.66
CA MET A 61 -6.78 21.71 17.39
C MET A 61 -7.59 22.22 18.58
N PHE A 62 -7.23 21.87 19.82
CA PHE A 62 -8.01 22.18 20.99
C PHE A 62 -7.41 23.28 21.87
N CYS A 63 -6.11 23.49 21.83
CA CYS A 63 -5.37 24.41 22.70
C CYS A 63 -4.60 25.49 21.92
N GLY A 64 -4.59 25.43 20.59
CA GLY A 64 -3.89 26.39 19.73
C GLY A 64 -4.57 27.74 19.65
N ILE A 65 -3.92 28.70 18.97
CA ILE A 65 -4.44 30.08 18.79
C ILE A 65 -5.76 30.07 18.01
N LEU A 66 -5.94 29.15 17.07
CA LEU A 66 -7.14 28.93 16.26
C LEU A 66 -7.92 27.70 16.75
N ALA A 67 -7.99 27.49 18.06
CA ALA A 67 -8.62 26.29 18.61
C ALA A 67 -10.06 26.12 18.15
N GLU A 68 -10.42 24.89 17.81
CA GLU A 68 -11.79 24.52 17.47
C GLU A 68 -12.69 24.62 18.71
N ARG A 69 -13.70 25.48 18.61
CA ARG A 69 -14.64 25.76 19.71
C ARG A 69 -15.93 24.95 19.62
N ASN A 70 -16.20 24.37 18.43
CA ASN A 70 -17.37 23.51 18.28
C ASN A 70 -17.20 22.22 19.07
N ASN A 71 -18.27 21.81 19.72
CA ASN A 71 -18.28 20.54 20.44
C ASN A 71 -18.54 19.35 19.50
N TYR A 72 -19.00 19.59 18.26
CA TYR A 72 -19.21 18.60 17.24
C TYR A 72 -18.18 18.81 16.11
N ILE A 73 -17.36 17.80 15.87
CA ILE A 73 -16.32 17.82 14.83
C ILE A 73 -16.64 16.76 13.80
N ASP A 74 -16.83 17.19 12.55
CA ASP A 74 -17.13 16.31 11.43
C ASP A 74 -15.83 15.71 10.88
N LEU A 75 -15.75 14.37 10.81
CA LEU A 75 -14.63 13.61 10.26
C LEU A 75 -15.16 12.67 9.17
N PRO A 76 -15.32 13.16 7.93
CA PRO A 76 -15.88 12.38 6.84
C PRO A 76 -14.92 11.33 6.25
N ASP A 77 -13.65 11.39 6.63
CA ASP A 77 -12.54 10.61 6.10
C ASP A 77 -12.18 9.36 6.92
N CYS A 78 -12.96 9.07 7.97
CA CYS A 78 -12.85 7.83 8.73
C CYS A 78 -14.25 7.33 9.11
N ASP A 79 -14.43 6.02 9.19
CA ASP A 79 -15.67 5.43 9.64
C ASP A 79 -15.72 5.25 11.17
N TYR A 80 -16.90 4.83 11.65
CA TYR A 80 -17.14 4.63 13.07
C TYR A 80 -16.18 3.60 13.69
N GLN A 81 -15.95 2.49 13.03
CA GLN A 81 -15.14 1.41 13.57
C GLN A 81 -13.66 1.79 13.65
N GLY A 82 -13.12 2.40 12.59
CA GLY A 82 -11.74 2.89 12.58
C GLY A 82 -11.49 3.96 13.63
N MET A 83 -12.42 4.92 13.76
CA MET A 83 -12.31 5.97 14.79
C MET A 83 -12.41 5.41 16.21
N MET A 84 -13.28 4.40 16.44
CA MET A 84 -13.40 3.75 17.75
C MET A 84 -12.12 3.00 18.15
N GLU A 85 -11.51 2.26 17.23
CA GLU A 85 -10.23 1.56 17.51
C GLU A 85 -9.08 2.56 17.70
N PHE A 86 -9.06 3.66 16.94
CA PHE A 86 -8.10 4.74 17.13
C PHE A 86 -8.22 5.38 18.51
N LEU A 87 -9.43 5.72 18.93
CA LEU A 87 -9.69 6.26 20.29
C LEU A 87 -9.35 5.23 21.38
N ARG A 88 -9.66 3.93 21.14
CA ARG A 88 -9.26 2.88 22.07
C ARG A 88 -7.76 2.93 22.33
N TYR A 89 -6.97 3.01 21.25
CA TYR A 89 -5.52 3.14 21.39
C TYR A 89 -5.10 4.38 22.19
N ILE A 90 -5.68 5.55 21.92
CA ILE A 90 -5.37 6.78 22.66
C ILE A 90 -5.66 6.65 24.15
N TYR A 91 -6.77 5.97 24.51
CA TYR A 91 -7.22 5.86 25.88
C TYR A 91 -6.55 4.72 26.67
N THR A 92 -6.12 3.67 25.99
CA THR A 92 -5.68 2.42 26.65
C THR A 92 -4.35 1.89 26.17
N GLU A 93 -3.78 2.42 25.08
CA GLU A 93 -2.65 1.87 24.34
C GLU A 93 -2.89 0.44 23.79
N GLU A 94 -4.13 -0.05 23.90
CA GLU A 94 -4.58 -1.32 23.32
C GLU A 94 -5.19 -1.08 21.95
N VAL A 95 -4.90 -1.96 20.97
CA VAL A 95 -5.49 -1.92 19.64
C VAL A 95 -5.65 -3.33 19.09
N GLY A 96 -6.79 -3.60 18.45
CA GLY A 96 -7.06 -4.82 17.71
C GLY A 96 -6.86 -4.60 16.21
N PHE A 97 -5.82 -5.20 15.64
CA PHE A 97 -5.59 -5.15 14.21
C PHE A 97 -6.33 -6.26 13.47
N ASN A 98 -6.91 -5.92 12.34
CA ASN A 98 -7.44 -6.86 11.36
C ASN A 98 -7.30 -6.27 9.94
N GLY A 99 -7.60 -7.08 8.90
CA GLY A 99 -7.47 -6.64 7.51
C GLY A 99 -8.35 -5.43 7.17
N ASP A 100 -9.51 -5.28 7.81
CA ASP A 100 -10.48 -4.23 7.47
C ASP A 100 -10.12 -2.88 8.10
N ASN A 101 -9.49 -2.87 9.29
CA ASN A 101 -9.23 -1.62 10.01
C ASN A 101 -7.79 -1.10 9.93
N ILE A 102 -6.82 -1.95 9.54
CA ILE A 102 -5.39 -1.64 9.65
C ILE A 102 -4.97 -0.42 8.83
N LEU A 103 -5.46 -0.27 7.61
CA LEU A 103 -5.11 0.84 6.73
C LEU A 103 -5.71 2.16 7.22
N GLN A 104 -6.92 2.11 7.75
CA GLN A 104 -7.56 3.28 8.33
C GLN A 104 -6.89 3.70 9.65
N LEU A 105 -6.49 2.74 10.49
CA LEU A 105 -5.70 3.02 11.69
C LEU A 105 -4.34 3.63 11.36
N LEU A 106 -3.67 3.14 10.33
CA LEU A 106 -2.42 3.71 9.84
C LEU A 106 -2.63 5.14 9.37
N TYR A 107 -3.67 5.40 8.57
CA TYR A 107 -4.02 6.75 8.13
C TYR A 107 -4.29 7.71 9.31
N LEU A 108 -5.10 7.30 10.29
CA LEU A 108 -5.39 8.10 11.46
C LEU A 108 -4.16 8.35 12.34
N ALA A 109 -3.30 7.34 12.51
CA ALA A 109 -2.06 7.45 13.26
C ALA A 109 -1.11 8.49 12.64
N GLU A 110 -0.98 8.51 11.32
CA GLU A 110 -0.19 9.51 10.59
C GLU A 110 -0.86 10.89 10.64
N LYS A 111 -2.16 10.99 10.34
CA LYS A 111 -2.92 12.25 10.37
C LYS A 111 -2.81 12.95 11.71
N TYR A 112 -2.91 12.21 12.81
CA TYR A 112 -2.85 12.76 14.17
C TYR A 112 -1.46 12.67 14.82
N MET A 113 -0.44 12.30 14.04
CA MET A 113 0.96 12.22 14.47
C MET A 113 1.14 11.40 15.75
N ILE A 114 0.75 10.12 15.71
CA ILE A 114 0.92 9.14 16.80
C ILE A 114 1.94 8.06 16.37
N PRO A 115 3.25 8.32 16.47
CA PRO A 115 4.29 7.45 15.91
C PRO A 115 4.28 6.03 16.50
N SER A 116 3.88 5.87 17.76
CA SER A 116 3.78 4.56 18.42
C SER A 116 2.73 3.67 17.75
N LEU A 117 1.58 4.23 17.37
CA LEU A 117 0.54 3.51 16.64
C LEU A 117 0.96 3.26 15.19
N THR A 118 1.52 4.26 14.52
CA THR A 118 2.08 4.11 13.15
C THR A 118 3.05 2.92 13.08
N ASN A 119 4.02 2.85 14.00
CA ASN A 119 4.99 1.76 14.02
C ASN A 119 4.34 0.39 14.22
N ARG A 120 3.34 0.29 15.10
CA ARG A 120 2.59 -0.96 15.32
C ARG A 120 1.80 -1.38 14.07
N CYS A 121 1.15 -0.43 13.39
CA CYS A 121 0.44 -0.70 12.13
C CYS A 121 1.41 -1.20 11.04
N ILE A 122 2.57 -0.56 10.89
CA ILE A 122 3.58 -0.95 9.90
C ILE A 122 4.12 -2.35 10.19
N LEU A 123 4.40 -2.68 11.45
CA LEU A 123 4.85 -4.02 11.84
C LEU A 123 3.79 -5.07 11.47
N PHE A 124 2.54 -4.84 11.85
CA PHE A 124 1.44 -5.73 11.51
C PHE A 124 1.31 -5.94 9.99
N LEU A 125 1.31 -4.85 9.21
CA LEU A 125 1.21 -4.94 7.76
C LEU A 125 2.37 -5.73 7.15
N ARG A 126 3.61 -5.53 7.63
CA ARG A 126 4.79 -6.27 7.14
C ARG A 126 4.70 -7.78 7.37
N GLU A 127 4.12 -8.18 8.50
CA GLU A 127 3.95 -9.60 8.86
C GLU A 127 2.81 -10.27 8.10
N HIS A 128 1.86 -9.48 7.57
CA HIS A 128 0.64 -9.96 6.90
C HIS A 128 0.54 -9.54 5.43
N LEU A 129 1.70 -9.22 4.78
CA LEU A 129 1.71 -8.98 3.34
C LEU A 129 1.44 -10.28 2.59
N ASP A 130 0.52 -10.22 1.65
CA ASP A 130 0.20 -11.31 0.73
C ASP A 130 -0.16 -10.77 -0.67
N SER A 131 -0.36 -11.67 -1.64
CA SER A 131 -0.67 -11.29 -3.03
C SER A 131 -2.01 -10.58 -3.17
N SER A 132 -2.94 -10.73 -2.22
CA SER A 132 -4.27 -10.11 -2.26
C SER A 132 -4.29 -8.69 -1.69
N ASN A 133 -3.33 -8.33 -0.82
CA ASN A 133 -3.30 -7.02 -0.17
C ASN A 133 -2.15 -6.11 -0.61
N ILE A 134 -1.12 -6.68 -1.28
CA ILE A 134 0.14 -5.99 -1.55
C ILE A 134 -0.03 -4.66 -2.29
N PHE A 135 -0.89 -4.58 -3.30
CA PHE A 135 -1.08 -3.36 -4.07
C PHE A 135 -1.84 -2.28 -3.29
N CYS A 136 -2.79 -2.70 -2.45
CA CYS A 136 -3.49 -1.80 -1.55
C CYS A 136 -2.53 -1.18 -0.52
N VAL A 137 -1.68 -2.02 0.10
CA VAL A 137 -0.65 -1.56 1.06
C VAL A 137 0.40 -0.69 0.36
N LEU A 138 0.84 -1.04 -0.85
CA LEU A 138 1.78 -0.25 -1.65
C LEU A 138 1.22 1.15 -1.92
N LYS A 139 -0.03 1.25 -2.37
CA LYS A 139 -0.71 2.52 -2.62
C LYS A 139 -0.81 3.37 -1.35
N HIS A 140 -1.21 2.78 -0.24
CA HIS A 140 -1.27 3.49 1.06
C HIS A 140 0.11 3.94 1.54
N SER A 141 1.15 3.13 1.36
CA SER A 141 2.52 3.49 1.73
C SER A 141 3.03 4.74 0.99
N LYS A 142 2.60 4.94 -0.26
CA LYS A 142 2.87 6.16 -1.03
C LYS A 142 2.06 7.35 -0.52
N LEU A 143 0.76 7.13 -0.25
CA LEU A 143 -0.13 8.19 0.22
C LEU A 143 0.36 8.81 1.54
N ILE A 144 0.86 7.98 2.46
CA ILE A 144 1.42 8.43 3.74
C ILE A 144 2.93 8.71 3.68
N GLU A 145 3.54 8.66 2.49
CA GLU A 145 4.98 8.86 2.26
C GLU A 145 5.91 7.98 3.13
N ASN A 146 5.42 6.80 3.55
CA ASN A 146 6.19 5.88 4.39
C ASN A 146 7.15 5.03 3.56
N LYS A 147 8.39 5.52 3.41
CA LYS A 147 9.44 4.86 2.63
C LYS A 147 9.78 3.46 3.14
N SER A 148 9.66 3.22 4.45
CA SER A 148 9.98 1.92 5.05
C SER A 148 8.97 0.84 4.66
N LEU A 149 7.67 1.15 4.75
CA LEU A 149 6.59 0.27 4.31
C LEU A 149 6.64 0.05 2.80
N TRP A 150 6.84 1.11 2.02
CA TRP A 150 7.01 1.06 0.56
C TRP A 150 8.13 0.09 0.15
N ARG A 151 9.32 0.17 0.79
CA ARG A 151 10.42 -0.78 0.54
C ARG A 151 10.04 -2.22 0.90
N SER A 152 9.29 -2.42 1.99
CA SER A 152 8.84 -3.76 2.39
C SER A 152 7.87 -4.36 1.38
N CYS A 153 6.94 -3.57 0.83
CA CYS A 153 6.06 -4.01 -0.24
C CYS A 153 6.84 -4.46 -1.48
N TRP A 154 7.81 -3.66 -1.92
CA TRP A 154 8.63 -4.03 -3.08
C TRP A 154 9.51 -5.26 -2.82
N LYS A 155 10.05 -5.42 -1.61
CA LYS A 155 10.78 -6.65 -1.25
C LYS A 155 9.87 -7.89 -1.32
N PHE A 156 8.62 -7.75 -0.89
CA PHE A 156 7.63 -8.83 -1.01
C PHE A 156 7.33 -9.14 -2.48
N ILE A 157 7.06 -8.11 -3.29
CA ILE A 157 6.83 -8.24 -4.74
C ILE A 157 8.02 -8.90 -5.43
N ASP A 158 9.25 -8.50 -5.11
CA ASP A 158 10.46 -9.12 -5.66
C ASP A 158 10.53 -10.61 -5.37
N LYS A 159 10.21 -11.01 -4.15
CA LYS A 159 10.30 -12.39 -3.68
C LYS A 159 9.19 -13.28 -4.26
N GLU A 160 7.95 -12.81 -4.14
CA GLU A 160 6.75 -13.57 -4.49
C GLU A 160 6.18 -13.12 -5.85
N ALA A 161 7.07 -12.69 -6.77
CA ALA A 161 6.69 -12.04 -8.02
C ALA A 161 5.68 -12.85 -8.85
N LYS A 162 5.83 -14.17 -8.89
CA LYS A 162 4.92 -15.04 -9.64
C LYS A 162 3.49 -14.96 -9.10
N ASP A 163 3.31 -15.18 -7.79
CA ASP A 163 1.98 -15.17 -7.16
C ASP A 163 1.33 -13.79 -7.23
N VAL A 164 2.15 -12.74 -7.11
CA VAL A 164 1.70 -11.35 -7.24
C VAL A 164 1.21 -11.04 -8.66
N LEU A 165 1.93 -11.49 -9.70
CA LEU A 165 1.56 -11.27 -11.10
C LEU A 165 0.34 -12.10 -11.55
N GLU A 166 0.04 -13.20 -10.86
CA GLU A 166 -1.13 -14.06 -11.11
C GLU A 166 -2.37 -13.59 -10.33
N SER A 167 -2.22 -12.66 -9.35
CA SER A 167 -3.33 -12.16 -8.54
C SER A 167 -4.30 -11.29 -9.34
N SER A 168 -5.57 -11.26 -8.93
CA SER A 168 -6.59 -10.37 -9.52
C SER A 168 -6.25 -8.89 -9.30
N GLU A 169 -5.64 -8.59 -8.16
CA GLU A 169 -5.27 -7.24 -7.74
C GLU A 169 -4.16 -6.64 -8.63
N PHE A 170 -3.38 -7.47 -9.32
CA PHE A 170 -2.38 -7.01 -10.28
C PHE A 170 -3.01 -6.14 -11.40
N PHE A 171 -4.24 -6.44 -11.81
CA PHE A 171 -4.94 -5.67 -12.84
C PHE A 171 -5.38 -4.27 -12.37
N GLU A 172 -5.39 -4.02 -11.06
CA GLU A 172 -5.67 -2.71 -10.46
C GLU A 172 -4.42 -1.87 -10.22
N MET A 173 -3.23 -2.41 -10.59
CA MET A 173 -1.97 -1.69 -10.45
C MET A 173 -1.95 -0.45 -11.34
N ASP A 174 -1.52 0.68 -10.79
CA ASP A 174 -1.34 1.92 -11.56
C ASP A 174 -0.18 1.77 -12.55
N ARG A 175 -0.28 2.46 -13.71
CA ARG A 175 0.77 2.44 -14.74
C ARG A 175 2.14 2.89 -14.20
N SER A 176 2.17 3.84 -13.28
CA SER A 176 3.42 4.29 -12.64
C SER A 176 4.12 3.18 -11.85
N ASP A 177 3.35 2.31 -11.19
CA ASP A 177 3.87 1.17 -10.46
C ASP A 177 4.31 0.05 -11.38
N LEU A 178 3.61 -0.12 -12.50
CA LEU A 178 4.03 -1.06 -13.55
C LEU A 178 5.37 -0.67 -14.16
N ILE A 179 5.63 0.63 -14.38
CA ILE A 179 6.94 1.14 -14.83
C ILE A 179 8.03 0.83 -13.80
N GLU A 180 7.74 1.03 -12.52
CA GLU A 180 8.68 0.70 -11.44
C GLU A 180 8.94 -0.82 -11.41
N LEU A 181 7.90 -1.63 -11.55
CA LEU A 181 8.00 -3.09 -11.59
C LEU A 181 8.94 -3.57 -12.70
N VAL A 182 8.75 -3.11 -13.95
CA VAL A 182 9.56 -3.58 -15.08
C VAL A 182 11.02 -3.15 -14.99
N LYS A 183 11.32 -2.04 -14.34
CA LYS A 183 12.69 -1.55 -14.12
C LYS A 183 13.45 -2.36 -13.08
N ARG A 184 12.77 -3.12 -12.22
CA ARG A 184 13.42 -3.86 -11.13
C ARG A 184 14.28 -4.99 -11.66
N ASN A 185 15.50 -5.08 -11.13
CA ASN A 185 16.43 -6.18 -11.45
C ASN A 185 16.25 -7.41 -10.56
N THR A 186 15.44 -7.27 -9.49
CA THR A 186 15.37 -8.20 -8.36
C THR A 186 14.15 -9.13 -8.37
N LEU A 187 13.26 -9.00 -9.38
CA LEU A 187 12.06 -9.84 -9.48
C LEU A 187 12.39 -11.32 -9.64
N ASN A 188 11.83 -12.16 -8.79
CA ASN A 188 11.95 -13.62 -8.83
C ASN A 188 10.92 -14.23 -9.80
N VAL A 189 11.07 -13.96 -11.07
CA VAL A 189 10.13 -14.40 -12.12
C VAL A 189 10.85 -14.54 -13.45
N LYS A 190 10.39 -15.46 -14.31
CA LYS A 190 10.85 -15.54 -15.69
C LYS A 190 10.32 -14.38 -16.53
N GLU A 191 11.11 -13.92 -17.47
CA GLU A 191 10.75 -12.79 -18.31
C GLU A 191 9.47 -13.02 -19.13
N ILE A 192 9.23 -14.25 -19.58
CA ILE A 192 8.01 -14.62 -20.30
C ILE A 192 6.76 -14.57 -19.40
N GLU A 193 6.88 -14.93 -18.12
CA GLU A 193 5.79 -14.83 -17.16
C GLU A 193 5.46 -13.37 -16.89
N LEU A 194 6.49 -12.53 -16.69
CA LEU A 194 6.33 -11.08 -16.52
C LEU A 194 5.68 -10.45 -17.76
N PHE A 195 6.17 -10.76 -18.96
CA PHE A 195 5.58 -10.28 -20.21
C PHE A 195 4.11 -10.67 -20.32
N THR A 196 3.79 -11.93 -20.03
CA THR A 196 2.41 -12.45 -20.12
C THR A 196 1.47 -11.70 -19.16
N ALA A 197 1.90 -11.45 -17.96
CA ALA A 197 1.12 -10.69 -16.97
C ALA A 197 0.91 -9.24 -17.42
N ILE A 198 1.95 -8.57 -17.92
CA ILE A 198 1.87 -7.19 -18.42
C ILE A 198 0.96 -7.08 -19.64
N ASN A 199 1.04 -8.05 -20.57
CA ASN A 199 0.16 -8.08 -21.73
C ASN A 199 -1.31 -8.27 -21.36
N LYS A 200 -1.60 -9.10 -20.34
CA LYS A 200 -2.95 -9.25 -19.77
C LYS A 200 -3.41 -7.96 -19.08
N TRP A 201 -2.54 -7.33 -18.29
CA TRP A 201 -2.83 -6.04 -17.66
C TRP A 201 -3.21 -5.00 -18.72
N ALA A 202 -2.44 -4.88 -19.80
CA ALA A 202 -2.72 -3.95 -20.89
C ALA A 202 -4.07 -4.25 -21.58
N ALA A 203 -4.40 -5.52 -21.79
CA ALA A 203 -5.70 -5.93 -22.33
C ALA A 203 -6.85 -5.53 -21.41
N ASN A 204 -6.72 -5.73 -20.10
CA ASN A 204 -7.70 -5.30 -19.11
C ASN A 204 -7.88 -3.77 -19.10
N GLN A 205 -6.78 -3.01 -19.23
CA GLN A 205 -6.88 -1.55 -19.34
C GLN A 205 -7.57 -1.10 -20.63
N CYS A 206 -7.34 -1.79 -21.76
CA CYS A 206 -8.08 -1.53 -22.99
C CYS A 206 -9.59 -1.73 -22.77
N GLU A 207 -9.98 -2.83 -22.13
CA GLU A 207 -11.38 -3.13 -21.84
C GLU A 207 -12.01 -2.06 -20.93
N LYS A 208 -11.34 -1.68 -19.84
CA LYS A 208 -11.82 -0.60 -18.94
C LYS A 208 -12.02 0.74 -19.67
N LEU A 209 -11.21 1.03 -20.68
CA LEU A 209 -11.27 2.27 -21.48
C LEU A 209 -12.16 2.15 -22.72
N GLY A 210 -12.74 1.00 -23.00
CA GLY A 210 -13.52 0.75 -24.21
C GLY A 210 -12.69 0.80 -25.51
N LEU A 211 -11.40 0.46 -25.42
CA LEU A 211 -10.46 0.45 -26.55
C LEU A 211 -10.27 -0.96 -27.11
N ASP A 212 -9.90 -1.05 -28.39
CA ASP A 212 -9.50 -2.32 -28.98
C ASP A 212 -8.20 -2.84 -28.37
N THR A 213 -8.06 -4.15 -28.25
CA THR A 213 -6.85 -4.81 -27.75
C THR A 213 -5.61 -4.53 -28.60
N VAL A 214 -5.75 -4.06 -29.83
CA VAL A 214 -4.67 -3.56 -30.69
C VAL A 214 -3.96 -2.35 -30.06
N GLU A 215 -4.67 -1.57 -29.25
CA GLU A 215 -4.14 -0.37 -28.60
C GLU A 215 -3.26 -0.64 -27.38
N ARG A 216 -3.05 -1.93 -26.99
CA ARG A 216 -2.21 -2.32 -25.84
C ARG A 216 -0.83 -1.68 -25.88
N ARG A 217 -0.22 -1.59 -27.09
CA ARG A 217 1.08 -0.94 -27.29
C ARG A 217 1.08 0.52 -26.82
N LYS A 218 0.03 1.27 -27.13
CA LYS A 218 -0.08 2.68 -26.72
C LYS A 218 -0.28 2.82 -25.21
N ILE A 219 -1.04 1.89 -24.59
CA ILE A 219 -1.24 1.90 -23.14
C ILE A 219 0.05 1.61 -22.41
N LEU A 220 0.83 0.63 -22.87
CA LEU A 220 2.12 0.29 -22.29
C LEU A 220 3.16 1.40 -22.52
N GLY A 221 3.27 1.89 -23.76
CA GLY A 221 4.30 2.84 -24.13
C GLY A 221 5.70 2.23 -24.18
N ASP A 222 6.65 2.99 -24.70
CA ASP A 222 8.04 2.52 -24.83
C ASP A 222 8.75 2.40 -23.47
N ASP A 223 8.36 3.20 -22.49
CA ASP A 223 8.90 3.16 -21.13
C ASP A 223 8.69 1.84 -20.39
N ILE A 224 7.64 1.07 -20.73
CA ILE A 224 7.44 -0.29 -20.22
C ILE A 224 8.10 -1.30 -21.15
N ILE A 225 7.87 -1.19 -22.46
CA ILE A 225 8.34 -2.17 -23.45
C ILE A 225 9.85 -2.27 -23.48
N ASP A 226 10.58 -1.15 -23.42
CA ASP A 226 12.05 -1.09 -23.44
C ASP A 226 12.69 -1.70 -22.18
N ASN A 227 11.93 -1.82 -21.09
CA ASN A 227 12.39 -2.44 -19.86
C ASN A 227 12.06 -3.95 -19.77
N LEU A 228 11.33 -4.50 -20.77
CA LEU A 228 11.17 -5.94 -20.93
C LEU A 228 12.40 -6.53 -21.59
N ARG A 229 12.86 -7.67 -21.10
CA ARG A 229 14.17 -8.24 -21.47
C ARG A 229 14.01 -9.39 -22.45
N PHE A 230 13.41 -9.12 -23.60
CA PHE A 230 13.17 -10.12 -24.64
C PHE A 230 14.42 -10.95 -25.00
N PRO A 231 15.65 -10.36 -25.05
CA PRO A 231 16.86 -11.12 -25.39
C PRO A 231 17.25 -12.22 -24.40
N VAL A 232 16.67 -12.25 -23.19
CA VAL A 232 16.97 -13.30 -22.20
C VAL A 232 15.98 -14.44 -22.20
N MET A 233 14.93 -14.35 -23.02
CA MET A 233 13.94 -15.41 -23.23
C MET A 233 14.53 -16.53 -24.10
N GLU A 234 13.94 -17.71 -24.01
CA GLU A 234 14.18 -18.76 -24.99
C GLU A 234 13.44 -18.45 -26.31
N GLU A 235 13.91 -18.98 -27.44
CA GLU A 235 13.29 -18.68 -28.73
C GLU A 235 11.83 -19.15 -28.81
N ASN A 236 11.51 -20.29 -28.20
CA ASN A 236 10.16 -20.81 -28.08
C ASN A 236 9.26 -19.86 -27.24
N GLU A 237 9.79 -19.28 -26.15
CA GLU A 237 9.08 -18.29 -25.34
C GLU A 237 8.83 -16.99 -26.13
N PHE A 238 9.82 -16.56 -26.91
CA PHE A 238 9.68 -15.37 -27.76
C PHE A 238 8.67 -15.56 -28.91
N ASN A 239 8.40 -16.79 -29.36
CA ASN A 239 7.32 -17.05 -30.30
C ASN A 239 5.94 -16.68 -29.73
N VAL A 240 5.74 -16.80 -28.41
CA VAL A 240 4.53 -16.33 -27.73
C VAL A 240 4.45 -14.81 -27.80
N VAL A 241 5.56 -14.11 -27.58
CA VAL A 241 5.62 -12.63 -27.71
C VAL A 241 5.21 -12.19 -29.11
N LYS A 242 5.78 -12.82 -30.15
CA LYS A 242 5.47 -12.50 -31.56
C LYS A 242 3.96 -12.64 -31.87
N SER A 243 3.34 -13.69 -31.35
CA SER A 243 1.89 -13.93 -31.60
C SER A 243 0.98 -12.82 -31.05
N THR A 244 1.45 -11.99 -30.11
CA THR A 244 0.67 -10.90 -29.53
C THR A 244 0.65 -9.64 -30.40
N ASN A 245 1.51 -9.53 -31.40
CA ASN A 245 1.70 -8.34 -32.25
C ASN A 245 1.98 -7.04 -31.44
N LEU A 246 2.55 -7.17 -30.24
CA LEU A 246 2.88 -6.03 -29.40
C LEU A 246 4.13 -5.28 -29.88
N LEU A 247 5.11 -6.03 -30.39
CA LEU A 247 6.35 -5.49 -30.96
C LEU A 247 6.15 -5.13 -32.43
N THR A 248 6.88 -4.08 -32.88
CA THR A 248 6.98 -3.77 -34.30
C THR A 248 7.77 -4.85 -35.05
N LYS A 249 7.70 -4.84 -36.37
CA LYS A 249 8.47 -5.76 -37.20
C LYS A 249 9.98 -5.58 -37.02
N GLU A 250 10.42 -4.34 -36.89
CA GLU A 250 11.82 -3.95 -36.66
C GLU A 250 12.30 -4.47 -35.30
N GLU A 251 11.55 -4.24 -34.24
CA GLU A 251 11.87 -4.73 -32.89
C GLU A 251 11.91 -6.26 -32.83
N THR A 252 10.95 -6.91 -33.48
CA THR A 252 10.92 -8.37 -33.57
C THR A 252 12.17 -8.90 -34.27
N GLN A 253 12.59 -8.25 -35.37
CA GLN A 253 13.78 -8.65 -36.11
C GLN A 253 15.06 -8.41 -35.32
N GLU A 254 15.14 -7.31 -34.56
CA GLU A 254 16.30 -7.05 -33.68
C GLU A 254 16.48 -8.16 -32.64
N VAL A 255 15.39 -8.63 -32.01
CA VAL A 255 15.47 -9.72 -31.04
C VAL A 255 15.87 -11.04 -31.70
N LEU A 256 15.32 -11.37 -32.88
CA LEU A 256 15.70 -12.59 -33.65
C LEU A 256 17.16 -12.55 -34.07
N ASN A 257 17.66 -11.42 -34.54
CA ASN A 257 19.05 -11.24 -34.88
C ASN A 257 19.96 -11.43 -33.64
N ASN A 258 19.51 -10.98 -32.46
CA ASN A 258 20.24 -11.17 -31.21
C ASN A 258 20.27 -12.63 -30.75
N PHE A 259 19.23 -13.43 -31.03
CA PHE A 259 19.29 -14.89 -30.80
C PHE A 259 20.31 -15.59 -31.71
N ALA A 260 20.43 -15.13 -32.96
CA ALA A 260 21.40 -15.67 -33.91
C ALA A 260 22.86 -15.22 -33.59
N ASP A 261 23.06 -13.98 -33.22
CA ASP A 261 24.35 -13.43 -32.74
C ASP A 261 24.12 -12.48 -31.55
N SER A 262 24.51 -12.92 -30.36
CA SER A 262 24.35 -12.16 -29.12
C SER A 262 25.10 -10.82 -29.11
N ARG A 263 25.99 -10.54 -30.05
CA ARG A 263 26.68 -9.26 -30.23
C ARG A 263 25.87 -8.25 -31.06
N TRP A 264 24.77 -8.69 -31.69
CA TRP A 264 23.93 -7.84 -32.52
C TRP A 264 23.41 -6.65 -31.68
N PRO A 265 23.54 -5.39 -32.15
CA PRO A 265 23.01 -4.23 -31.43
C PRO A 265 21.52 -4.39 -31.17
N ILE A 266 21.08 -4.10 -29.94
CA ILE A 266 19.67 -4.21 -29.55
C ILE A 266 19.36 -3.17 -28.46
N ARG A 267 18.16 -2.60 -28.52
CA ARG A 267 17.70 -1.62 -27.54
C ARG A 267 17.29 -2.26 -26.19
N PHE A 268 16.94 -3.53 -26.20
CA PHE A 268 16.45 -4.23 -24.99
C PHE A 268 17.59 -4.71 -24.10
N LEU A 269 17.32 -4.80 -22.80
CA LEU A 269 18.28 -5.24 -21.79
C LEU A 269 18.59 -6.74 -21.94
N ARG A 270 19.89 -7.10 -21.85
CA ARG A 270 20.40 -8.48 -22.05
C ARG A 270 20.68 -9.23 -20.77
N HIS A 271 20.59 -8.59 -19.60
CA HIS A 271 20.89 -9.25 -18.32
C HIS A 271 19.62 -9.81 -17.70
N LYS A 272 19.71 -11.03 -17.19
CA LYS A 272 18.61 -11.65 -16.44
C LYS A 272 18.32 -10.87 -15.15
N ARG A 273 17.09 -10.92 -14.69
CA ARG A 273 16.76 -10.45 -13.35
C ARG A 273 17.43 -11.36 -12.33
N GLN A 274 17.98 -10.77 -11.28
CA GLN A 274 18.72 -11.51 -10.26
C GLN A 274 18.05 -11.31 -8.92
N TYR A 275 17.19 -12.24 -8.54
CA TYR A 275 16.66 -12.29 -7.20
C TYR A 275 17.76 -12.77 -6.25
N ASP A 276 18.11 -11.96 -5.25
CA ASP A 276 19.06 -12.32 -4.20
C ASP A 276 18.34 -12.54 -2.86
N PRO A 277 18.15 -13.81 -2.43
CA PRO A 277 17.54 -14.12 -1.15
C PRO A 277 18.33 -13.58 0.06
N SER A 278 19.63 -13.33 -0.10
CA SER A 278 20.48 -12.85 1.00
C SER A 278 20.28 -11.37 1.33
N SER A 279 19.77 -10.59 0.37
CA SER A 279 19.45 -9.16 0.57
C SER A 279 18.34 -8.93 1.61
N GLN A 280 17.65 -10.00 2.04
CA GLN A 280 16.57 -9.97 3.03
C GLN A 280 17.04 -10.17 4.48
N ARG A 281 18.32 -10.51 4.74
CA ARG A 281 18.77 -10.96 6.07
C ARG A 281 19.29 -9.86 7.02
N ARG A 282 19.09 -8.58 6.76
CA ARG A 282 19.57 -7.51 7.65
C ARG A 282 18.44 -6.70 8.29
N THR A 283 17.54 -7.38 9.01
CA THR A 283 16.75 -6.75 10.06
C THR A 283 17.05 -7.49 11.36
N LEU A 284 18.10 -7.05 12.05
CA LEU A 284 18.46 -7.59 13.37
C LEU A 284 17.62 -6.88 14.43
N TYR A 285 16.78 -7.66 15.10
CA TYR A 285 16.13 -7.25 16.34
C TYR A 285 17.16 -7.15 17.46
N HIS A 286 17.45 -5.96 17.93
CA HIS A 286 18.13 -5.77 19.20
C HIS A 286 17.24 -4.95 20.14
N ARG A 287 16.78 -5.61 21.22
CA ARG A 287 16.12 -5.00 22.39
C ARG A 287 14.94 -4.05 22.10
N GLY A 288 13.97 -4.46 21.26
CA GLY A 288 12.71 -3.70 21.11
C GLY A 288 12.83 -2.35 20.41
N GLN A 289 13.96 -2.03 19.80
CA GLN A 289 14.15 -0.86 18.93
C GLN A 289 14.55 -1.32 17.53
N ILE A 290 13.84 -0.83 16.54
CA ILE A 290 14.17 -1.04 15.13
C ILE A 290 15.29 -0.07 14.79
N LEU A 291 16.51 -0.58 14.63
CA LEU A 291 17.62 0.16 14.04
C LEU A 291 17.72 -0.22 12.56
N ASP A 292 17.23 0.65 11.70
CA ASP A 292 17.56 0.63 10.28
C ASP A 292 19.02 1.08 10.15
N ILE A 293 19.94 0.11 10.06
CA ILE A 293 21.33 0.41 9.70
C ILE A 293 21.40 0.35 8.18
N PHE A 294 21.56 1.52 7.58
CA PHE A 294 21.79 1.71 6.17
C PHE A 294 23.31 1.84 5.93
N ASP A 295 23.81 1.09 4.98
CA ASP A 295 24.92 1.45 4.07
C ASP A 295 24.35 1.79 2.71
#